data_33cebe6f676b611433380e45e1a84bcf
#
_entry.id   33cebe6f676b611433380e45e1a84bcf
#
_cell.length_a   1.000
_cell.length_b   1.000
_cell.length_c   1.000
_cell.angle_alpha   90.00
_cell.angle_beta   90.00
_cell.angle_gamma   90.00
#
_symmetry.space_group_name_H-M   'P 1'
#
loop_
_entity.id
_entity.type
_entity.pdbx_description
1 polymer ?
#
loop_
_entity_poly.entity_id
_entity_poly.type
_entity_poly.pdbx_seq_one_letter_code
_entity_poly.pdbx_strand_id
1 'polypeptide(L)' 'TGVAVAIPEGYAGFVHPRSGLAHRVGLSLVNAPGTIDAGYRGEIKVNLVNLDPTTPISLRRGDRIAQLVVQPH' A
#
# COMPACT_ATOMS: atom_id res chain seq x y z
N THR A 1 2.24 5.97 -6.82
CA THR A 1 2.18 6.94 -5.70
C THR A 1 3.03 8.19 -5.94
N GLY A 2 3.97 8.13 -6.83
CA GLY A 2 4.97 9.20 -6.98
C GLY A 2 5.99 9.25 -5.83
N VAL A 3 6.01 8.24 -4.97
CA VAL A 3 6.88 8.20 -3.78
C VAL A 3 7.91 7.10 -3.93
N ALA A 4 9.16 7.43 -3.62
CA ALA A 4 10.25 6.47 -3.49
C ALA A 4 10.90 6.66 -2.12
N VAL A 5 11.39 5.57 -1.55
CA VAL A 5 11.99 5.59 -0.21
C VAL A 5 13.34 4.90 -0.22
N ALA A 6 14.13 5.17 0.81
CA ALA A 6 15.39 4.50 1.05
C ALA A 6 15.28 3.72 2.36
N ILE A 7 15.02 2.43 2.26
CA ILE A 7 14.94 1.55 3.42
C ILE A 7 16.37 1.25 3.90
N PRO A 8 16.69 1.46 5.19
CA PRO A 8 18.03 1.17 5.71
C PRO A 8 18.37 -0.30 5.61
N GLU A 9 19.66 -0.59 5.51
CA GLU A 9 20.18 -1.96 5.54
C GLU A 9 19.73 -2.64 6.84
N GLY A 10 19.30 -3.89 6.76
CA GLY A 10 18.77 -4.64 7.90
C GLY A 10 17.30 -4.40 8.17
N TYR A 11 16.62 -3.61 7.33
CA TYR A 11 15.18 -3.36 7.44
C TYR A 11 14.48 -3.72 6.13
N ALA A 12 13.19 -3.93 6.21
CA ALA A 12 12.33 -4.06 5.04
C ALA A 12 11.07 -3.24 5.23
N GLY A 13 10.51 -2.74 4.14
CA GLY A 13 9.23 -2.04 4.12
C GLY A 13 8.12 -2.96 3.66
N PHE A 14 6.94 -2.82 4.24
CA PHE A 14 5.76 -3.60 3.86
C PHE A 14 4.59 -2.67 3.60
N VAL A 15 4.00 -2.78 2.41
CA VAL A 15 2.82 -2.02 2.05
C VAL A 15 1.58 -2.84 2.40
N HIS A 16 0.74 -2.30 3.24
CA HIS A 16 -0.49 -2.95 3.71
C HIS A 16 -1.72 -2.14 3.32
N PRO A 17 -2.88 -2.80 3.16
CA PRO A 17 -4.14 -2.08 3.04
C PRO A 17 -4.48 -1.36 4.34
N ARG A 18 -5.31 -0.34 4.24
CA ARG A 18 -5.85 0.33 5.42
C ARG A 18 -7.11 -0.42 5.84
N SER A 19 -7.10 -0.97 7.07
CA SER A 19 -8.20 -1.79 7.57
C SER A 19 -9.54 -1.03 7.57
N GLY A 20 -9.52 0.27 7.89
CA GLY A 20 -10.73 1.07 7.86
C GLY A 20 -11.37 1.18 6.49
N LEU A 21 -10.57 1.33 5.43
CA LEU A 21 -11.08 1.36 4.05
C LEU A 21 -11.58 -0.02 3.60
N ALA A 22 -10.84 -1.08 3.92
CA ALA A 22 -11.27 -2.43 3.59
C ALA A 22 -12.61 -2.75 4.26
N HIS A 23 -12.77 -2.35 5.50
CA HIS A 23 -13.95 -2.63 6.29
C HIS A 23 -15.18 -1.82 5.86
N ARG A 24 -14.99 -0.54 5.56
CA ARG A 24 -16.10 0.38 5.23
C ARG A 24 -16.55 0.30 3.79
N VAL A 25 -15.61 0.17 2.85
CA VAL A 25 -15.90 0.30 1.42
C VAL A 25 -15.37 -0.85 0.57
N GLY A 26 -14.71 -1.83 1.16
CA GLY A 26 -14.19 -2.97 0.44
C GLY A 26 -12.93 -2.69 -0.38
N LEU A 27 -12.21 -1.61 -0.11
CA LEU A 27 -10.96 -1.29 -0.81
C LEU A 27 -9.80 -2.02 -0.15
N SER A 28 -9.07 -2.79 -0.93
CA SER A 28 -7.89 -3.53 -0.46
C SER A 28 -6.79 -3.49 -1.50
N LEU A 29 -5.72 -4.28 -1.29
CA LEU A 29 -4.59 -4.38 -2.20
C LEU A 29 -4.47 -5.80 -2.74
N VAL A 30 -4.24 -5.90 -4.05
CA VAL A 30 -3.97 -7.20 -4.70
C VAL A 30 -2.61 -7.74 -4.29
N ASN A 31 -1.62 -6.85 -4.14
CA ASN A 31 -0.22 -7.21 -3.87
C ASN A 31 0.17 -7.09 -2.39
N ALA A 32 -0.78 -7.22 -1.47
CA ALA A 32 -0.48 -7.12 -0.04
C ALA A 32 -0.05 -8.48 0.54
N PRO A 33 0.96 -8.50 1.44
CA PRO A 33 1.83 -7.37 1.74
C PRO A 33 2.84 -7.15 0.62
N GLY A 34 2.94 -5.93 0.12
CA GLY A 34 3.97 -5.58 -0.85
C GLY A 34 5.30 -5.35 -0.15
N THR A 35 6.31 -6.14 -0.46
CA THR A 35 7.62 -6.04 0.19
C THR A 35 8.53 -5.07 -0.55
N ILE A 36 9.16 -4.16 0.20
CA ILE A 36 10.15 -3.21 -0.31
C ILE A 36 11.49 -3.51 0.35
N ASP A 37 12.45 -3.96 -0.46
CA ASP A 37 13.78 -4.31 0.01
C ASP A 37 14.65 -3.07 0.25
N ALA A 38 15.67 -3.20 1.08
CA ALA A 38 16.60 -2.11 1.40
C ALA A 38 17.29 -1.52 0.16
N GLY A 39 17.51 -2.33 -0.88
CA GLY A 39 18.14 -1.87 -2.12
C GLY A 39 17.18 -1.20 -3.10
N TYR A 40 15.89 -1.27 -2.88
CA TYR A 40 14.91 -0.75 -3.83
C TYR A 40 14.79 0.78 -3.72
N ARG A 41 14.90 1.46 -4.86
CA ARG A 41 14.79 2.92 -4.97
C ARG A 41 13.73 3.37 -5.97
N GLY A 42 13.00 2.43 -6.55
CA GLY A 42 11.94 2.75 -7.49
C GLY A 42 10.69 3.30 -6.81
N GLU A 43 9.72 3.68 -7.62
CA GLU A 43 8.44 4.16 -7.13
C GLU A 43 7.68 3.06 -6.41
N ILE A 44 7.05 3.41 -5.28
CA ILE A 44 6.12 2.53 -4.58
C ILE A 44 4.81 2.48 -5.35
N LYS A 45 4.42 1.29 -5.80
CA LYS A 45 3.18 1.06 -6.54
C LYS A 45 2.19 0.30 -5.69
N VAL A 46 0.94 0.71 -5.77
CA VAL A 46 -0.16 0.12 -5.02
C VAL A 46 -1.20 -0.41 -6.00
N ASN A 47 -1.42 -1.73 -5.98
CA ASN A 47 -2.42 -2.38 -6.83
C ASN A 47 -3.71 -2.53 -6.04
N LEU A 48 -4.67 -1.65 -6.30
CA LEU A 48 -5.93 -1.62 -5.59
C LEU A 48 -6.93 -2.61 -6.15
N VAL A 49 -7.79 -3.12 -5.27
CA VAL A 49 -8.94 -3.93 -5.64
C VAL A 49 -10.17 -3.47 -4.88
N ASN A 50 -11.29 -3.37 -5.58
CA ASN A 50 -12.60 -3.11 -4.97
C ASN A 50 -13.30 -4.44 -4.77
N LEU A 51 -13.49 -4.83 -3.51
CA LEU A 51 -14.13 -6.10 -3.15
C LEU A 51 -15.66 -5.98 -3.08
N ASP A 52 -16.21 -4.77 -3.19
CA ASP A 52 -17.66 -4.58 -3.27
C ASP A 52 -18.12 -4.83 -4.70
N PRO A 53 -19.02 -5.80 -4.96
CA PRO A 53 -19.39 -6.15 -6.33
C PRO A 53 -20.31 -5.15 -7.02
N THR A 54 -20.91 -4.21 -6.29
CA THR A 54 -21.96 -3.35 -6.82
C THR A 54 -21.68 -1.86 -6.67
N THR A 55 -20.84 -1.46 -5.71
CA THR A 55 -20.62 -0.05 -5.38
C THR A 55 -19.23 0.40 -5.84
N PRO A 56 -19.13 1.35 -6.77
CA PRO A 56 -17.83 1.90 -7.16
C PRO A 56 -17.22 2.72 -6.02
N ILE A 57 -15.87 2.74 -5.98
CA ILE A 57 -15.12 3.55 -5.02
C ILE A 57 -14.46 4.69 -5.77
N SER A 58 -14.71 5.93 -5.34
CA SER A 58 -14.08 7.12 -5.90
C SER A 58 -12.89 7.52 -5.04
N LEU A 59 -11.75 7.74 -5.68
CA LEU A 59 -10.53 8.19 -5.01
C LEU A 59 -10.09 9.52 -5.57
N ARG A 60 -9.51 10.35 -4.71
CA ARG A 60 -8.94 11.65 -5.06
C ARG A 60 -7.46 11.65 -4.76
N ARG A 61 -6.73 12.48 -5.48
CA ARG A 61 -5.32 12.73 -5.17
C ARG A 61 -5.17 13.18 -3.72
N GLY A 62 -4.23 12.57 -3.01
CA GLY A 62 -3.99 12.85 -1.60
C GLY A 62 -4.74 11.95 -0.63
N ASP A 63 -5.66 11.11 -1.12
CA ASP A 63 -6.36 10.17 -0.26
C ASP A 63 -5.39 9.11 0.30
N ARG A 64 -5.61 8.72 1.54
CA ARG A 64 -4.85 7.66 2.19
C ARG A 64 -5.40 6.32 1.76
N ILE A 65 -4.65 5.59 0.93
CA ILE A 65 -5.11 4.33 0.33
C ILE A 65 -4.37 3.10 0.85
N ALA A 66 -3.20 3.30 1.44
CA ALA A 66 -2.34 2.23 1.94
C ALA A 66 -1.46 2.76 3.06
N GLN A 67 -0.72 1.86 3.71
CA GLN A 67 0.25 2.26 4.73
C GLN A 67 1.56 1.50 4.53
N LEU A 68 2.67 2.15 4.86
CA LEU A 68 3.99 1.57 4.81
C LEU A 68 4.47 1.31 6.23
N VAL A 69 4.87 0.06 6.49
CA VAL A 69 5.44 -0.36 7.77
C VAL A 69 6.89 -0.75 7.52
N VAL A 70 7.82 -0.15 8.27
CA VAL A 70 9.25 -0.46 8.18
C VAL A 70 9.66 -1.24 9.42
N GLN A 71 10.23 -2.42 9.23
CA GLN A 71 10.59 -3.33 10.31
C GLN A 71 12.02 -3.86 10.13
N PRO A 72 12.70 -4.24 11.23
CA PRO A 72 13.93 -5.02 11.14
C PRO A 72 13.66 -6.34 10.42
N HIS A 73 14.63 -6.72 9.61
CA HIS A 73 14.47 -7.90 8.76
C HIS A 73 15.65 -8.86 8.95
#